data_3d253ae983f0d008823c33fa9b383438
#
_entry.id   3d253ae983f0d008823c33fa9b383438
#
_cell.length_a   1.000
_cell.length_b   1.000
_cell.length_c   1.000
_cell.angle_alpha   90.00
_cell.angle_beta   90.00
_cell.angle_gamma   90.00
#
_symmetry.space_group_name_H-M   'P 1'
#
loop_
_entity.id
_entity.type
_entity.pdbx_description
1 polymer ?
#
loop_
_entity_poly.entity_id
_entity_poly.type
_entity_poly.pdbx_seq_one_letter_code
_entity_poly.pdbx_strand_id
1 'polypeptide(L)'
;ISACLVGSEMCIRDSYNYEEELMIKIAWYYYIENLTQQEIAKILGINRIKILRLLDKAKENGLITFQIRNSNAKRFHMENTFKELFHLNDILIIPSVPSSDSLNDSLAQAASMYINQRIKENSYINMGYGDTPSRILNYLAQRSESPINVISLTGGVNYYLPNTESNVFNARLHLIPCPLILSSSFIMEELKKETAIQRISKMALISDFTVVGIGGVDTNATIIKNSILTPDDYLLLKKQGAVGDILSHFIDINGNLIDTDLEKRLMSPALTDIEKYNNVVGVAGGPHKIEAIYAVLTGKYLDVLITDENTATAVLDLYQSKNNIDTERKDGALQ
;
A
#
# COMPACT_ATOMS: atom_id res chain seq x y z
N ILE A 1 -39.63 25.51 73.29
CA ILE A 1 -38.37 26.09 72.79
C ILE A 1 -37.43 24.91 72.50
N SER A 2 -37.41 24.44 71.31
CA SER A 2 -36.37 23.51 70.91
C SER A 2 -36.27 23.58 69.41
N ALA A 3 -35.23 24.23 68.91
CA ALA A 3 -34.92 24.32 67.54
C ALA A 3 -34.28 22.99 67.11
N CYS A 4 -34.92 22.25 66.23
CA CYS A 4 -34.31 21.15 65.50
C CYS A 4 -33.61 21.70 64.32
N LEU A 5 -32.31 21.66 64.37
CA LEU A 5 -31.44 21.77 63.20
C LEU A 5 -31.53 20.45 62.41
N VAL A 6 -32.33 20.45 61.38
CA VAL A 6 -32.22 19.41 60.36
C VAL A 6 -31.16 19.91 59.35
N GLY A 7 -30.04 19.24 59.35
CA GLY A 7 -28.93 19.50 58.48
C GLY A 7 -29.33 19.40 57.03
N SER A 8 -29.10 20.45 56.31
CA SER A 8 -29.21 20.53 54.86
C SER A 8 -28.03 19.80 54.21
N GLU A 9 -28.18 18.54 53.97
CA GLU A 9 -27.48 17.91 52.84
C GLU A 9 -28.19 18.29 51.55
N MET A 10 -28.17 19.55 51.22
CA MET A 10 -28.71 20.02 49.98
C MET A 10 -27.59 20.65 49.13
N CYS A 11 -27.24 19.89 48.13
CA CYS A 11 -26.73 20.43 46.84
C CYS A 11 -25.35 21.06 46.83
N ILE A 12 -24.33 20.23 46.86
CA ILE A 12 -23.11 20.52 46.15
C ILE A 12 -23.15 19.65 44.87
N ARG A 13 -24.09 19.93 43.98
CA ARG A 13 -24.19 19.28 42.67
C ARG A 13 -24.28 20.26 41.51
N ASP A 14 -24.15 21.54 41.77
CA ASP A 14 -24.03 22.56 40.73
C ASP A 14 -22.79 23.45 40.98
N SER A 15 -21.61 22.82 41.07
CA SER A 15 -20.40 23.57 40.80
C SER A 15 -20.37 23.79 39.30
N TYR A 16 -20.81 24.98 38.88
CA TYR A 16 -20.71 25.46 37.50
C TYR A 16 -19.26 25.24 37.01
N ASN A 17 -19.05 24.21 36.19
CA ASN A 17 -17.72 23.87 35.70
C ASN A 17 -17.37 24.79 34.53
N TYR A 18 -16.93 25.98 34.87
CA TYR A 18 -16.55 27.00 33.89
C TYR A 18 -15.60 26.51 32.82
N GLU A 19 -14.71 25.57 33.18
CA GLU A 19 -13.75 25.00 32.21
C GLU A 19 -14.47 24.11 31.20
N GLU A 20 -15.45 23.32 31.63
CA GLU A 20 -16.24 22.45 30.77
C GLU A 20 -17.13 23.27 29.81
N GLU A 21 -17.79 24.30 30.30
CA GLU A 21 -18.55 25.23 29.50
C GLU A 21 -17.67 25.95 28.45
N LEU A 22 -16.48 26.35 28.85
CA LEU A 22 -15.51 26.97 27.95
C LEU A 22 -15.04 25.98 26.87
N MET A 23 -14.79 24.71 27.21
CA MET A 23 -14.47 23.66 26.26
C MET A 23 -15.59 23.45 25.23
N ILE A 24 -16.84 23.36 25.70
CA ILE A 24 -18.04 23.22 24.84
C ILE A 24 -18.16 24.42 23.88
N LYS A 25 -18.00 25.64 24.40
CA LYS A 25 -18.10 26.86 23.60
C LYS A 25 -16.99 26.95 22.54
N ILE A 26 -15.77 26.61 22.89
CA ILE A 26 -14.63 26.56 21.96
C ILE A 26 -14.89 25.52 20.89
N ALA A 27 -15.39 24.33 21.28
CA ALA A 27 -15.73 23.26 20.36
C ALA A 27 -16.83 23.69 19.37
N TRP A 28 -17.86 24.37 19.87
CA TRP A 28 -18.93 24.92 19.03
C TRP A 28 -18.38 25.88 17.98
N TYR A 29 -17.61 26.87 18.39
CA TYR A 29 -17.01 27.84 17.46
C TYR A 29 -16.11 27.17 16.41
N TYR A 30 -15.33 26.16 16.83
CA TYR A 30 -14.38 25.50 15.94
C TYR A 30 -15.05 24.53 14.95
N TYR A 31 -15.97 23.67 15.43
CA TYR A 31 -16.55 22.59 14.62
C TYR A 31 -17.89 22.96 13.96
N ILE A 32 -18.65 23.86 14.52
CA ILE A 32 -19.97 24.23 13.99
C ILE A 32 -19.91 25.55 13.23
N GLU A 33 -19.25 26.55 13.79
CA GLU A 33 -19.13 27.85 13.13
C GLU A 33 -17.89 27.96 12.24
N ASN A 34 -17.05 26.92 12.18
CA ASN A 34 -15.83 26.85 11.35
C ASN A 34 -14.84 28.00 11.58
N LEU A 35 -14.80 28.56 12.78
CA LEU A 35 -13.85 29.61 13.13
C LEU A 35 -12.45 29.03 13.35
N THR A 36 -11.45 29.77 12.93
CA THR A 36 -10.05 29.39 13.20
C THR A 36 -9.72 29.56 14.68
N GLN A 37 -8.75 28.79 15.18
CA GLN A 37 -8.27 28.92 16.56
C GLN A 37 -7.85 30.37 16.91
N GLN A 38 -7.40 31.13 15.91
CA GLN A 38 -6.96 32.50 16.07
C GLN A 38 -8.14 33.49 16.24
N GLU A 39 -9.23 33.27 15.51
CA GLU A 39 -10.48 34.02 15.65
C GLU A 39 -11.14 33.71 16.99
N ILE A 40 -11.21 32.43 17.38
CA ILE A 40 -11.75 32.00 18.67
C ILE A 40 -10.95 32.64 19.83
N ALA A 41 -9.62 32.66 19.70
CA ALA A 41 -8.75 33.31 20.68
C ALA A 41 -9.05 34.80 20.85
N LYS A 42 -9.31 35.52 19.74
CA LYS A 42 -9.72 36.94 19.76
C LYS A 42 -11.10 37.13 20.40
N ILE A 43 -12.08 36.30 20.03
CA ILE A 43 -13.46 36.40 20.55
C ILE A 43 -13.50 36.17 22.07
N LEU A 44 -12.76 35.16 22.54
CA LEU A 44 -12.77 34.76 23.95
C LEU A 44 -11.72 35.48 24.80
N GLY A 45 -10.83 36.26 24.20
CA GLY A 45 -9.76 36.97 24.91
C GLY A 45 -8.72 36.05 25.56
N ILE A 46 -8.51 34.85 25.00
CA ILE A 46 -7.56 33.86 25.52
C ILE A 46 -6.51 33.43 24.48
N ASN A 47 -5.39 32.89 24.95
CA ASN A 47 -4.29 32.52 24.08
C ASN A 47 -4.67 31.35 23.18
N ARG A 48 -4.24 31.38 21.91
CA ARG A 48 -4.41 30.27 20.93
C ARG A 48 -3.94 28.92 21.44
N ILE A 49 -2.82 28.86 22.18
CA ILE A 49 -2.30 27.61 22.78
C ILE A 49 -3.31 27.04 23.79
N LYS A 50 -4.00 27.91 24.54
CA LYS A 50 -5.04 27.48 25.47
C LYS A 50 -6.28 26.95 24.72
N ILE A 51 -6.65 27.56 23.59
CA ILE A 51 -7.73 27.04 22.72
C ILE A 51 -7.39 25.60 22.27
N LEU A 52 -6.17 25.36 21.77
CA LEU A 52 -5.73 24.04 21.31
C LEU A 52 -5.85 23.00 22.44
N ARG A 53 -5.29 23.31 23.60
CA ARG A 53 -5.33 22.40 24.78
C ARG A 53 -6.77 22.09 25.23
N LEU A 54 -7.66 23.08 25.21
CA LEU A 54 -9.04 22.88 25.60
C LEU A 54 -9.84 22.06 24.57
N LEU A 55 -9.52 22.18 23.28
CA LEU A 55 -10.10 21.33 22.24
C LEU A 55 -9.65 19.86 22.40
N ASP A 56 -8.38 19.64 22.70
CA ASP A 56 -7.86 18.29 22.92
C ASP A 56 -8.47 17.68 24.20
N LYS A 57 -8.52 18.44 25.29
CA LYS A 57 -9.16 18.02 26.54
C LYS A 57 -10.66 17.73 26.38
N ALA A 58 -11.35 18.49 25.52
CA ALA A 58 -12.77 18.25 25.22
C ALA A 58 -12.98 16.91 24.47
N LYS A 59 -12.04 16.50 23.62
CA LYS A 59 -12.05 15.17 22.99
C LYS A 59 -11.75 14.06 24.00
N GLU A 60 -10.71 14.22 24.82
CA GLU A 60 -10.31 13.26 25.86
C GLU A 60 -11.44 13.03 26.88
N ASN A 61 -12.15 14.08 27.28
CA ASN A 61 -13.27 14.02 28.20
C ASN A 61 -14.58 13.51 27.55
N GLY A 62 -14.58 13.21 26.25
CA GLY A 62 -15.77 12.76 25.53
C GLY A 62 -16.86 13.82 25.32
N LEU A 63 -16.56 15.12 25.57
CA LEU A 63 -17.49 16.24 25.28
C LEU A 63 -17.71 16.43 23.79
N ILE A 64 -16.77 15.95 22.97
CA ILE A 64 -16.83 15.91 21.51
C ILE A 64 -16.66 14.48 21.07
N THR A 65 -17.67 13.93 20.40
CA THR A 65 -17.61 12.64 19.77
C THR A 65 -17.85 12.79 18.27
N PHE A 66 -16.96 12.22 17.45
CA PHE A 66 -17.16 12.17 16.01
C PHE A 66 -17.76 10.82 15.61
N GLN A 67 -18.89 10.84 14.93
CA GLN A 67 -19.45 9.65 14.29
C GLN A 67 -19.25 9.77 12.78
N ILE A 68 -18.34 9.00 12.24
CA ILE A 68 -18.21 8.84 10.79
C ILE A 68 -19.28 7.84 10.36
N ARG A 69 -20.41 8.34 9.87
CA ARG A 69 -21.51 7.52 9.35
C ARG A 69 -21.16 6.99 7.95
N ASN A 70 -20.14 6.15 7.84
CA ASN A 70 -19.84 5.58 6.54
C ASN A 70 -19.22 4.17 6.69
N SER A 71 -19.60 3.26 5.78
CA SER A 71 -18.95 1.96 5.63
C SER A 71 -17.41 2.07 5.46
N ASN A 72 -16.93 3.25 5.08
CA ASN A 72 -15.52 3.54 4.89
C ASN A 72 -14.71 3.61 6.21
N ALA A 73 -15.35 3.83 7.37
CA ALA A 73 -14.63 3.89 8.66
C ALA A 73 -13.84 2.60 8.94
N LYS A 74 -14.41 1.43 8.59
CA LYS A 74 -13.72 0.14 8.72
C LYS A 74 -12.47 0.06 7.86
N ARG A 75 -12.50 0.59 6.62
CA ARG A 75 -11.34 0.59 5.71
C ARG A 75 -10.22 1.48 6.25
N PHE A 76 -10.52 2.68 6.72
CA PHE A 76 -9.51 3.56 7.35
C PHE A 76 -8.87 2.94 8.59
N HIS A 77 -9.65 2.20 9.37
CA HIS A 77 -9.08 1.46 10.51
C HIS A 77 -8.13 0.36 10.03
N MET A 78 -8.52 -0.41 9.02
CA MET A 78 -7.64 -1.42 8.40
C MET A 78 -6.37 -0.79 7.83
N GLU A 79 -6.48 0.35 7.14
CA GLU A 79 -5.33 1.06 6.59
C GLU A 79 -4.31 1.43 7.68
N ASN A 80 -4.77 1.95 8.81
CA ASN A 80 -3.89 2.26 9.94
C ASN A 80 -3.26 0.99 10.52
N THR A 81 -4.04 -0.08 10.68
CA THR A 81 -3.54 -1.39 11.15
C THR A 81 -2.43 -1.93 10.25
N PHE A 82 -2.60 -1.87 8.92
CA PHE A 82 -1.55 -2.29 7.97
C PHE A 82 -0.27 -1.46 8.09
N LYS A 83 -0.39 -0.13 8.22
CA LYS A 83 0.75 0.77 8.39
C LYS A 83 1.57 0.41 9.64
N GLU A 84 0.88 0.14 10.74
CA GLU A 84 1.52 -0.22 12.01
C GLU A 84 2.17 -1.61 11.96
N LEU A 85 1.46 -2.62 11.43
CA LEU A 85 1.94 -4.01 11.43
C LEU A 85 3.06 -4.25 10.43
N PHE A 86 2.96 -3.68 9.24
CA PHE A 86 3.90 -3.93 8.14
C PHE A 86 4.83 -2.75 7.84
N HIS A 87 4.77 -1.67 8.63
CA HIS A 87 5.60 -0.47 8.50
C HIS A 87 5.49 0.21 7.12
N LEU A 88 4.29 0.19 6.54
CA LEU A 88 4.03 0.87 5.28
C LEU A 88 3.96 2.40 5.46
N ASN A 89 4.49 3.14 4.49
CA ASN A 89 4.34 4.59 4.44
C ASN A 89 2.90 5.00 4.14
N ASP A 90 2.24 4.23 3.25
CA ASP A 90 0.83 4.45 2.91
C ASP A 90 0.15 3.16 2.44
N ILE A 91 -1.18 3.15 2.46
CA ILE A 91 -2.00 2.07 1.90
C ILE A 91 -3.31 2.66 1.38
N LEU A 92 -3.79 2.15 0.26
CA LEU A 92 -5.10 2.47 -0.29
C LEU A 92 -5.92 1.19 -0.43
N ILE A 93 -7.01 1.10 0.34
CA ILE A 93 -7.95 -0.03 0.27
C ILE A 93 -9.18 0.42 -0.51
N ILE A 94 -9.41 -0.17 -1.69
CA ILE A 94 -10.61 0.09 -2.48
C ILE A 94 -11.77 -0.84 -2.06
N PRO A 95 -13.03 -0.47 -2.33
CA PRO A 95 -14.16 -1.39 -2.16
C PRO A 95 -13.96 -2.66 -2.97
N SER A 96 -14.39 -3.80 -2.43
CA SER A 96 -14.35 -5.08 -3.15
C SER A 96 -15.31 -5.08 -4.33
N VAL A 97 -14.89 -5.74 -5.41
CA VAL A 97 -15.66 -5.88 -6.64
C VAL A 97 -15.95 -7.36 -6.94
N PRO A 98 -17.05 -7.68 -7.64
CA PRO A 98 -17.53 -9.06 -7.75
C PRO A 98 -16.66 -10.02 -8.59
N SER A 99 -15.91 -9.50 -9.58
CA SER A 99 -15.12 -10.35 -10.49
C SER A 99 -13.63 -10.05 -10.45
N SER A 100 -12.79 -11.06 -10.72
CA SER A 100 -11.34 -10.90 -10.72
C SER A 100 -10.83 -9.94 -11.80
N ASP A 101 -11.43 -9.95 -12.99
CA ASP A 101 -11.01 -9.04 -14.07
C ASP A 101 -11.37 -7.60 -13.77
N SER A 102 -12.57 -7.36 -13.20
CA SER A 102 -12.95 -6.02 -12.73
C SER A 102 -12.13 -5.57 -11.53
N LEU A 103 -11.65 -6.50 -10.70
CA LEU A 103 -10.77 -6.18 -9.58
C LEU A 103 -9.42 -5.67 -10.05
N ASN A 104 -8.74 -6.39 -10.97
CA ASN A 104 -7.45 -5.94 -11.51
C ASN A 104 -7.56 -4.57 -12.19
N ASP A 105 -8.66 -4.34 -12.89
CA ASP A 105 -8.93 -3.07 -13.54
C ASP A 105 -9.17 -1.94 -12.53
N SER A 106 -10.02 -2.18 -11.52
CA SER A 106 -10.30 -1.21 -10.45
C SER A 106 -9.04 -0.86 -9.64
N LEU A 107 -8.21 -1.86 -9.34
CA LEU A 107 -6.91 -1.65 -8.66
C LEU A 107 -5.96 -0.82 -9.54
N ALA A 108 -5.90 -1.11 -10.84
CA ALA A 108 -5.06 -0.35 -11.76
C ALA A 108 -5.53 1.10 -11.90
N GLN A 109 -6.84 1.34 -11.95
CA GLN A 109 -7.41 2.69 -11.95
C GLN A 109 -7.07 3.44 -10.65
N ALA A 110 -7.28 2.81 -9.49
CA ALA A 110 -6.97 3.40 -8.19
C ALA A 110 -5.47 3.74 -8.07
N ALA A 111 -4.59 2.82 -8.48
CA ALA A 111 -3.15 3.04 -8.48
C ALA A 111 -2.74 4.17 -9.44
N SER A 112 -3.34 4.24 -10.64
CA SER A 112 -3.06 5.33 -11.58
C SER A 112 -3.48 6.68 -11.02
N MET A 113 -4.62 6.75 -10.33
CA MET A 113 -5.09 7.99 -9.68
C MET A 113 -4.17 8.37 -8.51
N TYR A 114 -3.78 7.39 -7.68
CA TYR A 114 -2.87 7.60 -6.56
C TYR A 114 -1.54 8.19 -7.01
N ILE A 115 -0.95 7.63 -8.07
CA ILE A 115 0.33 8.07 -8.64
C ILE A 115 0.16 9.43 -9.33
N ASN A 116 -0.87 9.60 -10.17
CA ASN A 116 -1.07 10.83 -10.96
C ASN A 116 -1.22 12.07 -10.09
N GLN A 117 -1.80 11.95 -8.89
CA GLN A 117 -1.91 13.06 -7.93
C GLN A 117 -0.57 13.48 -7.30
N ARG A 118 0.48 12.65 -7.42
CA ARG A 118 1.77 12.81 -6.73
C ARG A 118 2.94 13.01 -7.68
N ILE A 119 2.80 12.70 -8.96
CA ILE A 119 3.83 12.93 -9.98
C ILE A 119 3.82 14.40 -10.42
N LYS A 120 4.97 14.84 -10.90
CA LYS A 120 5.20 16.16 -11.48
C LYS A 120 5.56 16.01 -12.95
N GLU A 121 5.60 17.12 -13.65
CA GLU A 121 6.14 17.14 -15.00
C GLU A 121 7.56 16.56 -15.03
N ASN A 122 7.83 15.68 -16.00
CA ASN A 122 9.09 14.94 -16.16
C ASN A 122 9.40 13.90 -15.05
N SER A 123 8.43 13.51 -14.21
CA SER A 123 8.60 12.39 -13.29
C SER A 123 8.96 11.11 -14.01
N TYR A 124 9.77 10.29 -13.35
CA TYR A 124 10.16 8.96 -13.80
C TYR A 124 9.44 7.91 -12.95
N ILE A 125 8.86 6.90 -13.61
CA ILE A 125 8.11 5.82 -12.98
C ILE A 125 8.74 4.50 -13.39
N ASN A 126 9.26 3.76 -12.43
CA ASN A 126 9.64 2.37 -12.64
C ASN A 126 8.41 1.50 -12.75
N MET A 127 8.45 0.53 -13.63
CA MET A 127 7.34 -0.39 -13.86
C MET A 127 7.84 -1.83 -13.89
N GLY A 128 7.28 -2.68 -13.03
CA GLY A 128 7.50 -4.11 -13.04
C GLY A 128 6.72 -4.81 -14.15
N TYR A 129 7.08 -6.08 -14.41
CA TYR A 129 6.36 -6.96 -15.33
C TYR A 129 5.02 -7.41 -14.76
N GLY A 130 3.98 -7.53 -15.59
CA GLY A 130 2.71 -8.15 -15.22
C GLY A 130 1.47 -7.42 -15.74
N ASP A 131 0.31 -8.09 -15.63
CA ASP A 131 -0.99 -7.56 -16.10
C ASP A 131 -1.38 -6.26 -15.36
N THR A 132 -1.30 -6.25 -14.04
CA THR A 132 -1.67 -5.06 -13.25
C THR A 132 -0.78 -3.86 -13.55
N PRO A 133 0.57 -3.95 -13.54
CA PRO A 133 1.45 -2.86 -13.97
C PRO A 133 1.16 -2.38 -15.39
N SER A 134 0.89 -3.27 -16.34
CA SER A 134 0.55 -2.91 -17.72
C SER A 134 -0.74 -2.09 -17.79
N ARG A 135 -1.78 -2.46 -17.06
CA ARG A 135 -3.03 -1.68 -16.97
C ARG A 135 -2.78 -0.31 -16.35
N ILE A 136 -1.99 -0.23 -15.28
CA ILE A 136 -1.62 1.04 -14.63
C ILE A 136 -0.91 1.96 -15.62
N LEU A 137 0.06 1.43 -16.36
CA LEU A 137 0.77 2.17 -17.41
C LEU A 137 -0.20 2.76 -18.45
N ASN A 138 -1.14 1.95 -18.94
CA ASN A 138 -2.14 2.42 -19.91
C ASN A 138 -3.02 3.53 -19.33
N TYR A 139 -3.51 3.39 -18.08
CA TYR A 139 -4.29 4.44 -17.44
C TYR A 139 -3.51 5.73 -17.19
N LEU A 140 -2.26 5.63 -16.75
CA LEU A 140 -1.38 6.79 -16.57
C LEU A 140 -1.14 7.49 -17.90
N ALA A 141 -0.76 6.73 -18.94
CA ALA A 141 -0.45 7.28 -20.25
C ALA A 141 -1.65 7.91 -20.97
N GLN A 142 -2.89 7.45 -20.67
CA GLN A 142 -4.11 8.04 -21.21
C GLN A 142 -4.56 9.31 -20.49
N ARG A 143 -4.27 9.43 -19.20
CA ARG A 143 -4.75 10.54 -18.36
C ARG A 143 -3.74 11.67 -18.18
N SER A 144 -2.49 11.41 -18.52
CA SER A 144 -1.42 12.39 -18.33
C SER A 144 -1.51 13.49 -19.39
N GLU A 145 -1.51 14.76 -18.99
CA GLU A 145 -1.48 15.92 -19.87
C GLU A 145 -0.12 16.06 -20.56
N SER A 146 0.96 15.68 -19.87
CA SER A 146 2.34 15.68 -20.40
C SER A 146 2.89 14.26 -20.45
N PRO A 147 3.84 13.95 -21.38
CA PRO A 147 4.45 12.63 -21.45
C PRO A 147 5.13 12.24 -20.14
N ILE A 148 4.73 11.10 -19.57
CA ILE A 148 5.40 10.48 -18.43
C ILE A 148 6.62 9.68 -18.91
N ASN A 149 7.68 9.60 -18.10
CA ASN A 149 8.84 8.76 -18.39
C ASN A 149 8.68 7.44 -17.63
N VAL A 150 8.62 6.33 -18.35
CA VAL A 150 8.43 4.99 -17.79
C VAL A 150 9.65 4.14 -18.04
N ILE A 151 10.18 3.53 -16.99
CA ILE A 151 11.38 2.69 -17.02
C ILE A 151 10.96 1.26 -16.72
N SER A 152 11.25 0.31 -17.60
CA SER A 152 11.06 -1.09 -17.28
C SER A 152 12.12 -1.55 -16.27
N LEU A 153 11.70 -2.17 -15.18
CA LEU A 153 12.60 -2.82 -14.23
C LEU A 153 13.07 -4.18 -14.71
N THR A 154 12.28 -4.80 -15.57
CA THR A 154 12.53 -6.17 -16.02
C THR A 154 12.63 -6.27 -17.54
N GLY A 155 13.16 -7.36 -18.04
CA GLY A 155 12.96 -7.79 -19.42
C GLY A 155 11.48 -8.04 -19.73
N GLY A 156 11.17 -8.48 -20.95
CA GLY A 156 9.79 -8.75 -21.38
C GLY A 156 9.10 -7.55 -22.01
N VAL A 157 9.72 -6.97 -23.02
CA VAL A 157 9.33 -5.70 -23.69
C VAL A 157 7.85 -5.61 -24.04
N ASN A 158 7.23 -6.69 -24.49
CA ASN A 158 5.85 -6.69 -24.99
C ASN A 158 4.81 -6.22 -23.97
N TYR A 159 5.10 -6.35 -22.68
CA TYR A 159 4.20 -5.94 -21.60
C TYR A 159 4.13 -4.44 -21.37
N TYR A 160 5.11 -3.71 -21.87
CA TYR A 160 5.19 -2.26 -21.71
C TYR A 160 4.69 -1.52 -22.95
N LEU A 161 4.30 -2.24 -24.00
CA LEU A 161 3.77 -1.62 -25.19
C LEU A 161 2.32 -1.19 -24.97
N PRO A 162 1.89 -0.09 -25.62
CA PRO A 162 0.53 0.40 -25.52
C PRO A 162 -0.47 -0.63 -26.02
N ASN A 163 -1.64 -0.67 -25.37
CA ASN A 163 -2.75 -1.42 -25.92
C ASN A 163 -3.19 -0.79 -27.25
N THR A 164 -3.33 -1.59 -28.28
CA THR A 164 -3.67 -1.13 -29.65
C THR A 164 -5.05 -0.48 -29.75
N GLU A 165 -5.90 -0.63 -28.75
CA GLU A 165 -7.23 -0.01 -28.68
C GLU A 165 -7.19 1.46 -28.19
N SER A 166 -6.06 1.93 -27.68
CA SER A 166 -5.93 3.29 -27.15
C SER A 166 -5.42 4.25 -28.22
N ASN A 167 -6.19 5.30 -28.51
CA ASN A 167 -5.81 6.38 -29.40
C ASN A 167 -4.85 7.41 -28.77
N VAL A 168 -4.67 7.37 -27.46
CA VAL A 168 -3.82 8.29 -26.70
C VAL A 168 -2.89 7.48 -25.81
N PHE A 169 -1.58 7.62 -26.01
CA PHE A 169 -0.56 7.01 -25.17
C PHE A 169 0.56 8.01 -24.93
N ASN A 170 0.46 8.77 -23.85
CA ASN A 170 1.36 9.87 -23.54
C ASN A 170 2.48 9.41 -22.58
N ALA A 171 3.34 8.49 -23.05
CA ALA A 171 4.47 7.99 -22.28
C ALA A 171 5.73 7.82 -23.15
N ARG A 172 6.89 8.10 -22.55
CA ARG A 172 8.21 7.78 -23.09
C ARG A 172 8.72 6.53 -22.39
N LEU A 173 8.92 5.46 -23.15
CA LEU A 173 9.31 4.17 -22.60
C LEU A 173 10.83 3.98 -22.72
N HIS A 174 11.45 3.64 -21.58
CA HIS A 174 12.86 3.23 -21.47
C HIS A 174 12.88 1.74 -21.12
N LEU A 175 12.99 0.87 -22.12
CA LEU A 175 12.78 -0.56 -21.98
C LEU A 175 14.09 -1.33 -22.02
N ILE A 176 14.22 -2.35 -21.18
CA ILE A 176 15.31 -3.35 -21.24
C ILE A 176 15.02 -4.29 -22.42
N PRO A 177 15.80 -4.24 -23.52
CA PRO A 177 15.45 -4.90 -24.77
C PRO A 177 15.86 -6.39 -24.78
N CYS A 178 15.37 -7.16 -23.83
CA CYS A 178 15.61 -8.59 -23.76
C CYS A 178 14.41 -9.38 -23.17
N PRO A 179 14.39 -10.70 -23.30
CA PRO A 179 13.40 -11.52 -22.61
C PRO A 179 13.45 -11.35 -21.08
N LEU A 180 12.34 -11.70 -20.38
CA LEU A 180 12.28 -11.70 -18.94
C LEU A 180 13.19 -12.78 -18.34
N ILE A 181 13.20 -13.98 -18.92
CA ILE A 181 14.06 -15.10 -18.52
C ILE A 181 14.98 -15.44 -19.70
N LEU A 182 16.27 -15.41 -19.46
CA LEU A 182 17.30 -15.69 -20.45
C LEU A 182 17.56 -17.21 -20.52
N SER A 183 18.17 -17.65 -21.61
CA SER A 183 18.51 -19.07 -21.83
C SER A 183 19.61 -19.57 -20.90
N SER A 184 20.46 -18.69 -20.35
CA SER A 184 21.48 -19.02 -19.37
C SER A 184 21.83 -17.83 -18.48
N SER A 185 22.37 -18.14 -17.28
CA SER A 185 22.89 -17.12 -16.36
C SER A 185 24.06 -16.34 -16.95
N PHE A 186 24.91 -16.99 -17.74
CA PHE A 186 26.03 -16.33 -18.43
C PHE A 186 25.53 -15.20 -19.37
N ILE A 187 24.52 -15.49 -20.20
CA ILE A 187 23.94 -14.47 -21.10
C ILE A 187 23.31 -13.33 -20.29
N MET A 188 22.64 -13.64 -19.19
CA MET A 188 22.04 -12.63 -18.31
C MET A 188 23.12 -11.71 -17.73
N GLU A 189 24.23 -12.27 -17.22
CA GLU A 189 25.33 -11.48 -16.66
C GLU A 189 26.01 -10.60 -17.71
N GLU A 190 26.24 -11.13 -18.94
CA GLU A 190 26.82 -10.35 -20.02
C GLU A 190 25.89 -9.21 -20.46
N LEU A 191 24.59 -9.46 -20.59
CA LEU A 191 23.64 -8.41 -20.93
C LEU A 191 23.57 -7.29 -19.85
N LYS A 192 23.68 -7.63 -18.57
CA LYS A 192 23.74 -6.62 -17.50
C LYS A 192 24.97 -5.71 -17.60
N LYS A 193 26.02 -6.12 -18.27
CA LYS A 193 27.22 -5.29 -18.51
C LYS A 193 27.06 -4.32 -19.69
N GLU A 194 26.06 -4.54 -20.55
CA GLU A 194 25.82 -3.68 -21.71
C GLU A 194 25.48 -2.25 -21.27
N THR A 195 26.13 -1.28 -21.92
CA THR A 195 26.00 0.16 -21.59
C THR A 195 24.54 0.63 -21.64
N ALA A 196 23.76 0.14 -22.60
CA ALA A 196 22.35 0.49 -22.75
C ALA A 196 21.53 0.03 -21.54
N ILE A 197 21.75 -1.20 -21.05
CA ILE A 197 21.04 -1.76 -19.91
C ILE A 197 21.48 -1.08 -18.63
N GLN A 198 22.78 -0.86 -18.43
CA GLN A 198 23.31 -0.10 -17.29
C GLN A 198 22.73 1.33 -17.21
N ARG A 199 22.53 1.98 -18.35
CA ARG A 199 21.91 3.31 -18.40
C ARG A 199 20.47 3.25 -17.88
N ILE A 200 19.68 2.27 -18.32
CA ILE A 200 18.30 2.08 -17.85
C ILE A 200 18.29 1.79 -16.35
N SER A 201 19.14 0.90 -15.87
CA SER A 201 19.28 0.58 -14.43
C SER A 201 19.64 1.81 -13.58
N LYS A 202 20.54 2.67 -14.08
CA LYS A 202 20.87 3.93 -13.39
C LYS A 202 19.69 4.92 -13.39
N MET A 203 18.94 4.99 -14.48
CA MET A 203 17.73 5.82 -14.53
C MET A 203 16.67 5.33 -13.52
N ALA A 204 16.56 4.01 -13.32
CA ALA A 204 15.62 3.44 -12.38
C ALA A 204 15.88 3.88 -10.92
N LEU A 205 17.13 4.13 -10.53
CA LEU A 205 17.50 4.57 -9.20
C LEU A 205 17.06 6.02 -8.87
N ILE A 206 16.76 6.82 -9.86
CA ILE A 206 16.34 8.22 -9.70
C ILE A 206 14.85 8.42 -9.97
N SER A 207 14.08 7.34 -10.12
CA SER A 207 12.65 7.39 -10.32
C SER A 207 11.91 7.91 -9.07
N ASP A 208 10.76 8.53 -9.29
CA ASP A 208 9.89 9.06 -8.23
C ASP A 208 9.01 7.96 -7.63
N PHE A 209 8.61 6.98 -8.45
CA PHE A 209 7.76 5.85 -8.09
C PHE A 209 8.26 4.55 -8.70
N THR A 210 8.03 3.46 -7.98
CA THR A 210 8.28 2.10 -8.46
C THR A 210 7.01 1.28 -8.32
N VAL A 211 6.40 0.91 -9.44
CA VAL A 211 5.14 0.15 -9.47
C VAL A 211 5.43 -1.31 -9.70
N VAL A 212 4.97 -2.15 -8.79
CA VAL A 212 5.15 -3.60 -8.86
C VAL A 212 3.81 -4.33 -8.73
N GLY A 213 3.62 -5.36 -9.53
CA GLY A 213 2.57 -6.34 -9.31
C GLY A 213 3.03 -7.37 -8.30
N ILE A 214 2.07 -8.03 -7.64
CA ILE A 214 2.32 -9.21 -6.82
C ILE A 214 1.57 -10.37 -7.47
N GLY A 215 2.31 -11.43 -7.83
CA GLY A 215 1.77 -12.65 -8.39
C GLY A 215 1.51 -13.69 -7.31
N GLY A 216 0.40 -14.42 -7.41
CA GLY A 216 0.15 -15.60 -6.60
C GLY A 216 0.60 -16.85 -7.33
N VAL A 217 0.87 -17.95 -6.63
CA VAL A 217 1.26 -19.24 -7.25
C VAL A 217 0.01 -19.98 -7.72
N ASP A 218 -0.49 -19.59 -8.90
CA ASP A 218 -1.67 -20.18 -9.53
C ASP A 218 -1.47 -20.34 -11.05
N THR A 219 -2.19 -21.29 -11.66
CA THR A 219 -2.09 -21.61 -13.09
C THR A 219 -2.54 -20.49 -14.02
N ASN A 220 -3.25 -19.48 -13.50
CA ASN A 220 -3.67 -18.30 -14.23
C ASN A 220 -2.65 -17.16 -14.20
N ALA A 221 -1.51 -17.35 -13.56
CA ALA A 221 -0.45 -16.34 -13.48
C ALA A 221 -0.03 -15.85 -14.87
N THR A 222 0.24 -14.57 -14.98
CA THR A 222 0.61 -13.89 -16.24
C THR A 222 1.84 -14.55 -16.88
N ILE A 223 2.79 -14.97 -16.08
CA ILE A 223 4.04 -15.61 -16.53
C ILE A 223 3.79 -16.96 -17.22
N ILE A 224 2.73 -17.70 -16.80
CA ILE A 224 2.27 -18.94 -17.46
C ILE A 224 1.47 -18.60 -18.72
N LYS A 225 0.50 -17.68 -18.63
CA LYS A 225 -0.32 -17.28 -19.78
C LYS A 225 0.53 -16.82 -20.96
N ASN A 226 1.68 -16.21 -20.68
CA ASN A 226 2.63 -15.78 -21.71
C ASN A 226 3.65 -16.83 -22.10
N SER A 227 3.49 -18.05 -21.65
CA SER A 227 4.39 -19.17 -21.96
C SER A 227 5.87 -18.90 -21.59
N ILE A 228 6.12 -18.07 -20.58
CA ILE A 228 7.46 -17.80 -20.07
C ILE A 228 7.89 -18.93 -19.15
N LEU A 229 6.96 -19.42 -18.31
CA LEU A 229 7.10 -20.65 -17.51
C LEU A 229 6.07 -21.68 -17.93
N THR A 230 6.45 -22.94 -17.83
CA THR A 230 5.52 -24.04 -18.02
C THR A 230 4.71 -24.30 -16.73
N PRO A 231 3.55 -24.96 -16.82
CA PRO A 231 2.81 -25.40 -15.62
C PRO A 231 3.65 -26.29 -14.70
N ASP A 232 4.57 -27.10 -15.26
CA ASP A 232 5.44 -27.99 -14.49
C ASP A 232 6.51 -27.22 -13.71
N ASP A 233 7.12 -26.19 -14.30
CA ASP A 233 8.03 -25.27 -13.59
C ASP A 233 7.34 -24.64 -12.39
N TYR A 234 6.10 -24.24 -12.59
CA TYR A 234 5.29 -23.59 -11.56
C TYR A 234 4.91 -24.54 -10.42
N LEU A 235 4.59 -25.79 -10.77
CA LEU A 235 4.35 -26.85 -9.77
C LEU A 235 5.60 -27.14 -8.95
N LEU A 236 6.78 -27.12 -9.58
CA LEU A 236 8.06 -27.30 -8.90
C LEU A 236 8.32 -26.14 -7.91
N LEU A 237 8.13 -24.89 -8.32
CA LEU A 237 8.25 -23.73 -7.45
C LEU A 237 7.32 -23.82 -6.23
N LYS A 238 6.08 -24.23 -6.43
CA LYS A 238 5.12 -24.46 -5.34
C LYS A 238 5.60 -25.56 -4.38
N LYS A 239 6.17 -26.64 -4.88
CA LYS A 239 6.76 -27.71 -4.04
C LYS A 239 7.98 -27.23 -3.26
N GLN A 240 8.70 -26.24 -3.77
CA GLN A 240 9.83 -25.60 -3.09
C GLN A 240 9.38 -24.55 -2.05
N GLY A 241 8.08 -24.35 -1.88
CA GLY A 241 7.52 -23.45 -0.88
C GLY A 241 7.18 -22.05 -1.39
N ALA A 242 7.24 -21.82 -2.71
CA ALA A 242 6.83 -20.53 -3.27
C ALA A 242 5.33 -20.30 -3.03
N VAL A 243 4.98 -19.11 -2.51
CA VAL A 243 3.59 -18.67 -2.31
C VAL A 243 3.20 -17.52 -3.26
N GLY A 244 4.19 -16.86 -3.84
CA GLY A 244 4.00 -15.77 -4.78
C GLY A 244 5.29 -15.25 -5.36
N ASP A 245 5.16 -14.19 -6.16
CA ASP A 245 6.29 -13.46 -6.72
C ASP A 245 6.12 -11.94 -6.65
N ILE A 246 7.24 -11.24 -6.61
CA ILE A 246 7.36 -9.79 -6.82
C ILE A 246 8.51 -9.54 -7.80
N LEU A 247 8.29 -8.73 -8.83
CA LEU A 247 9.24 -8.51 -9.93
C LEU A 247 9.71 -9.84 -10.58
N SER A 248 8.86 -10.85 -10.58
CA SER A 248 9.12 -12.24 -11.04
C SER A 248 10.13 -13.02 -10.18
N HIS A 249 10.51 -12.52 -9.01
CA HIS A 249 11.24 -13.28 -7.99
C HIS A 249 10.27 -14.05 -7.13
N PHE A 250 10.41 -15.38 -7.08
CA PHE A 250 9.54 -16.24 -6.28
C PHE A 250 9.99 -16.24 -4.81
N ILE A 251 9.02 -16.11 -3.92
CA ILE A 251 9.25 -15.99 -2.47
C ILE A 251 8.41 -17.00 -1.67
N ASP A 252 8.94 -17.40 -0.52
CA ASP A 252 8.23 -18.22 0.46
C ASP A 252 7.27 -17.34 1.31
N ILE A 253 6.52 -17.96 2.22
CA ILE A 253 5.54 -17.30 3.09
C ILE A 253 6.17 -16.27 4.03
N ASN A 254 7.46 -16.35 4.32
CA ASN A 254 8.20 -15.42 5.16
C ASN A 254 8.83 -14.28 4.34
N GLY A 255 8.61 -14.26 3.03
CA GLY A 255 9.21 -13.29 2.11
C GLY A 255 10.65 -13.60 1.69
N ASN A 256 11.16 -14.80 1.99
CA ASN A 256 12.51 -15.19 1.54
C ASN A 256 12.49 -15.63 0.09
N LEU A 257 13.54 -15.26 -0.65
CA LEU A 257 13.72 -15.65 -2.03
C LEU A 257 13.90 -17.18 -2.15
N ILE A 258 13.22 -17.81 -3.10
CA ILE A 258 13.40 -19.20 -3.44
C ILE A 258 14.60 -19.34 -4.40
N ASP A 259 15.67 -20.02 -3.97
CA ASP A 259 16.85 -20.27 -4.81
C ASP A 259 16.52 -21.31 -5.90
N THR A 260 16.47 -20.84 -7.13
CA THR A 260 16.18 -21.64 -8.32
C THR A 260 17.12 -21.33 -9.47
N ASP A 261 17.20 -22.22 -10.45
CA ASP A 261 17.90 -21.92 -11.69
C ASP A 261 17.21 -20.78 -12.49
N LEU A 262 15.91 -20.62 -12.34
CA LEU A 262 15.16 -19.51 -12.93
C LEU A 262 15.65 -18.16 -12.40
N GLU A 263 15.89 -18.06 -11.11
CA GLU A 263 16.40 -16.85 -10.45
C GLU A 263 17.71 -16.38 -11.07
N LYS A 264 18.62 -17.29 -11.38
CA LYS A 264 19.92 -16.99 -11.99
C LYS A 264 19.84 -16.48 -13.43
N ARG A 265 18.70 -16.69 -14.09
CA ARG A 265 18.47 -16.32 -15.50
C ARG A 265 17.48 -15.15 -15.66
N LEU A 266 16.95 -14.64 -14.55
CA LEU A 266 15.94 -13.61 -14.52
C LEU A 266 16.54 -12.23 -14.81
N MET A 267 16.03 -11.52 -15.82
CA MET A 267 16.37 -10.13 -16.08
C MET A 267 15.45 -9.22 -15.26
N SER A 268 15.81 -9.07 -14.02
CA SER A 268 15.17 -8.23 -13.02
C SER A 268 16.26 -7.66 -12.08
N PRO A 269 16.05 -6.51 -11.41
CA PRO A 269 16.93 -6.09 -10.34
C PRO A 269 16.85 -7.08 -9.18
N ALA A 270 17.95 -7.29 -8.48
CA ALA A 270 17.94 -8.18 -7.31
C ALA A 270 16.93 -7.69 -6.26
N LEU A 271 16.24 -8.62 -5.62
CA LEU A 271 15.21 -8.29 -4.63
C LEU A 271 15.78 -7.53 -3.42
N THR A 272 17.05 -7.80 -3.09
CA THR A 272 17.82 -7.03 -2.09
C THR A 272 18.07 -5.57 -2.46
N ASP A 273 17.89 -5.21 -3.73
CA ASP A 273 18.09 -3.84 -4.20
C ASP A 273 16.79 -3.03 -4.20
N ILE A 274 15.66 -3.63 -3.83
CA ILE A 274 14.34 -2.98 -3.90
C ILE A 274 14.27 -1.75 -2.98
N GLU A 275 14.97 -1.77 -1.86
CA GLU A 275 15.09 -0.65 -0.93
C GLU A 275 15.79 0.59 -1.51
N LYS A 276 16.49 0.43 -2.65
CA LYS A 276 17.16 1.54 -3.35
C LYS A 276 16.18 2.35 -4.21
N TYR A 277 14.98 1.84 -4.43
CA TYR A 277 13.95 2.51 -5.22
C TYR A 277 13.02 3.34 -4.34
N ASN A 278 12.52 4.43 -4.91
CA ASN A 278 11.61 5.32 -4.20
C ASN A 278 10.15 4.87 -4.37
N ASN A 279 9.38 5.02 -3.29
CA ASN A 279 7.93 4.81 -3.29
C ASN A 279 7.53 3.52 -4.00
N VAL A 280 7.97 2.37 -3.47
CA VAL A 280 7.64 1.05 -4.02
C VAL A 280 6.17 0.74 -3.76
N VAL A 281 5.35 0.86 -4.80
CA VAL A 281 3.90 0.68 -4.77
C VAL A 281 3.55 -0.71 -5.26
N GLY A 282 3.17 -1.59 -4.35
CA GLY A 282 2.62 -2.90 -4.66
C GLY A 282 1.13 -2.82 -4.96
N VAL A 283 0.69 -3.39 -6.07
CA VAL A 283 -0.72 -3.38 -6.48
C VAL A 283 -1.20 -4.79 -6.73
N ALA A 284 -2.05 -5.30 -5.86
CA ALA A 284 -2.56 -6.66 -5.94
C ALA A 284 -3.84 -6.85 -5.14
N GLY A 285 -4.69 -7.78 -5.56
CA GLY A 285 -5.89 -8.20 -4.84
C GLY A 285 -6.42 -9.56 -5.35
N GLY A 286 -7.36 -10.09 -4.62
CA GLY A 286 -8.02 -11.35 -4.92
C GLY A 286 -7.53 -12.54 -4.07
N PRO A 287 -8.37 -13.57 -3.93
CA PRO A 287 -8.16 -14.67 -2.99
C PRO A 287 -6.89 -15.48 -3.28
N HIS A 288 -6.47 -15.57 -4.54
CA HIS A 288 -5.28 -16.32 -4.94
C HIS A 288 -3.95 -15.61 -4.65
N LYS A 289 -4.00 -14.37 -4.15
CA LYS A 289 -2.83 -13.53 -3.87
C LYS A 289 -2.63 -13.22 -2.39
N ILE A 290 -3.48 -13.72 -1.50
CA ILE A 290 -3.44 -13.41 -0.07
C ILE A 290 -2.09 -13.79 0.54
N GLU A 291 -1.63 -15.04 0.33
CA GLU A 291 -0.34 -15.51 0.84
C GLU A 291 0.84 -14.74 0.22
N ALA A 292 0.76 -14.45 -1.08
CA ALA A 292 1.77 -13.66 -1.78
C ALA A 292 1.87 -12.23 -1.24
N ILE A 293 0.73 -11.56 -1.02
CA ILE A 293 0.69 -10.20 -0.45
C ILE A 293 1.26 -10.23 0.97
N TYR A 294 0.84 -11.20 1.79
CA TYR A 294 1.37 -11.38 3.13
C TYR A 294 2.90 -11.56 3.13
N ALA A 295 3.42 -12.44 2.25
CA ALA A 295 4.85 -12.71 2.11
C ALA A 295 5.64 -11.46 1.68
N VAL A 296 5.14 -10.70 0.70
CA VAL A 296 5.75 -9.44 0.23
C VAL A 296 5.80 -8.40 1.35
N LEU A 297 4.74 -8.30 2.15
CA LEU A 297 4.69 -7.39 3.30
C LEU A 297 5.65 -7.82 4.41
N THR A 298 5.70 -9.13 4.72
CA THR A 298 6.63 -9.70 5.71
C THR A 298 8.08 -9.50 5.31
N GLY A 299 8.40 -9.64 4.02
CA GLY A 299 9.71 -9.35 3.43
C GLY A 299 10.07 -7.86 3.35
N LYS A 300 9.13 -6.96 3.68
CA LYS A 300 9.31 -5.50 3.66
C LYS A 300 9.71 -4.93 2.28
N TYR A 301 9.12 -5.48 1.22
CA TYR A 301 9.45 -5.08 -0.14
C TYR A 301 8.64 -3.89 -0.65
N LEU A 302 7.73 -3.33 0.14
CA LEU A 302 6.85 -2.23 -0.26
C LEU A 302 6.92 -1.05 0.69
N ASP A 303 6.78 0.14 0.12
CA ASP A 303 6.45 1.37 0.84
C ASP A 303 4.94 1.61 0.89
N VAL A 304 4.23 1.22 -0.17
CA VAL A 304 2.81 1.45 -0.35
C VAL A 304 2.13 0.18 -0.88
N LEU A 305 0.96 -0.14 -0.32
CA LEU A 305 0.10 -1.21 -0.84
C LEU A 305 -1.20 -0.62 -1.38
N ILE A 306 -1.63 -1.07 -2.57
CA ILE A 306 -2.97 -0.80 -3.10
C ILE A 306 -3.68 -2.14 -3.28
N THR A 307 -4.79 -2.33 -2.55
CA THR A 307 -5.53 -3.60 -2.52
C THR A 307 -7.03 -3.37 -2.31
N ASP A 308 -7.83 -4.43 -2.31
CA ASP A 308 -9.26 -4.37 -2.02
C ASP A 308 -9.61 -4.83 -0.59
N GLU A 309 -10.81 -4.48 -0.13
CA GLU A 309 -11.26 -4.71 1.25
C GLU A 309 -11.29 -6.20 1.63
N ASN A 310 -11.74 -7.08 0.73
CA ASN A 310 -11.77 -8.52 1.01
C ASN A 310 -10.37 -9.10 1.13
N THR A 311 -9.47 -8.72 0.24
CA THR A 311 -8.06 -9.14 0.27
C THR A 311 -7.39 -8.61 1.52
N ALA A 312 -7.57 -7.33 1.87
CA ALA A 312 -7.01 -6.74 3.08
C ALA A 312 -7.48 -7.47 4.34
N THR A 313 -8.78 -7.77 4.45
CA THR A 313 -9.33 -8.53 5.59
C THR A 313 -8.65 -9.90 5.69
N ALA A 314 -8.57 -10.65 4.60
CA ALA A 314 -7.98 -11.98 4.59
C ALA A 314 -6.47 -12.00 4.91
N VAL A 315 -5.73 -10.96 4.51
CA VAL A 315 -4.31 -10.81 4.86
C VAL A 315 -4.14 -10.56 6.36
N LEU A 316 -5.01 -9.74 6.98
CA LEU A 316 -4.99 -9.53 8.44
C LEU A 316 -5.36 -10.80 9.21
N ASP A 317 -6.35 -11.56 8.75
CA ASP A 317 -6.72 -12.85 9.35
C ASP A 317 -5.55 -13.85 9.28
N LEU A 318 -4.85 -13.91 8.15
CA LEU A 318 -3.64 -14.72 7.99
C LEU A 318 -2.52 -14.28 8.96
N TYR A 319 -2.28 -12.97 9.09
CA TYR A 319 -1.31 -12.43 10.03
C TYR A 319 -1.63 -12.84 11.47
N GLN A 320 -2.88 -12.73 11.90
CA GLN A 320 -3.31 -13.11 13.24
C GLN A 320 -3.14 -14.62 13.48
N SER A 321 -3.53 -15.45 12.52
CA SER A 321 -3.38 -16.91 12.63
C SER A 321 -1.93 -17.37 12.78
N LYS A 322 -1.02 -16.74 12.04
CA LYS A 322 0.42 -17.04 12.12
C LYS A 322 1.03 -16.64 13.46
N ASN A 323 0.68 -15.46 13.98
CA ASN A 323 1.22 -14.99 15.25
C ASN A 323 0.67 -15.73 16.47
N ASN A 324 -0.58 -16.21 16.44
CA ASN A 324 -1.15 -17.04 17.52
C ASN A 324 -0.43 -18.40 17.60
N ILE A 325 -0.11 -19.02 16.48
CA ILE A 325 0.63 -20.30 16.44
C ILE A 325 2.04 -20.13 17.01
N ASP A 326 2.72 -19.03 16.73
CA ASP A 326 4.06 -18.75 17.25
C ASP A 326 4.07 -18.47 18.77
N THR A 327 3.01 -17.91 19.31
CA THR A 327 2.83 -17.71 20.77
C THR A 327 2.63 -19.04 21.47
N GLU A 328 1.75 -19.90 20.98
CA GLU A 328 1.51 -21.24 21.54
C GLU A 328 2.76 -22.15 21.49
N ARG A 329 3.57 -22.04 20.44
CA ARG A 329 4.84 -22.79 20.33
C ARG A 329 5.90 -22.32 21.32
N LYS A 330 5.96 -21.02 21.63
CA LYS A 330 6.90 -20.49 22.63
C LYS A 330 6.51 -20.88 24.04
N ASP A 331 5.21 -20.88 24.36
CA ASP A 331 4.70 -21.27 25.67
C ASP A 331 4.81 -22.80 25.90
N GLY A 332 4.65 -23.60 24.84
CA GLY A 332 4.84 -25.07 24.91
C GLY A 332 6.29 -25.53 24.96
N ALA A 333 7.28 -24.69 24.58
CA ALA A 333 8.69 -25.00 24.67
C ALA A 333 9.32 -24.65 26.04
N LEU A 334 8.56 -24.04 26.94
CA LEU A 334 8.96 -23.67 28.31
C LEU A 334 8.39 -24.63 29.37
N GLN A 335 7.70 -25.69 28.95
CA GLN A 335 7.29 -26.82 29.80
C GLN A 335 8.14 -28.05 29.48
#